data_232b77962ee6becd3ae5968ae8f4b3af
#
_entry.id   232b77962ee6becd3ae5968ae8f4b3af
#
_cell.length_a   1.000
_cell.length_b   1.000
_cell.length_c   1.000
_cell.angle_alpha   90.00
_cell.angle_beta   90.00
_cell.angle_gamma   90.00
#
_symmetry.space_group_name_H-M   'P 1'
#
loop_
_entity.id
_entity.type
_entity.pdbx_description
1 polymer ?
#
loop_
_entity_poly.entity_id
_entity_poly.type
_entity_poly.pdbx_seq_one_letter_code
_entity_poly.pdbx_strand_id
1 'polypeptide(L)'
;MLLEQIELEQDEQIITMIRKHWFILFAELFTTALTALLPILLLSLYPILPKGEMLPETLSGYYTSIIISLCIWLTLCIMAGTMAWTYYYLNLWVLTNKRVILVQQLGFFRRKVSSFRLERLQDVKVKVTGFIATILNFGTVRAQTAGAAEDNFRGSGLPDPRGFQAKIQKATDERIKTLYHTNHHLASQ
;
A
#
# COMPACT_ATOMS: atom_id res chain seq x y z
N MET A 1 -12.11 14.66 -5.02
CA MET A 1 -11.68 14.82 -3.61
C MET A 1 -10.19 14.46 -3.36
N LEU A 2 -9.66 13.29 -3.69
CA LEU A 2 -8.21 13.01 -3.48
C LEU A 2 -7.28 13.73 -4.47
N LEU A 3 -7.76 14.03 -5.66
CA LEU A 3 -7.00 14.70 -6.72
C LEU A 3 -6.92 16.22 -6.54
N GLU A 4 -7.90 16.83 -5.90
CA GLU A 4 -7.93 18.28 -5.60
C GLU A 4 -6.82 18.69 -4.62
N GLN A 5 -6.26 17.75 -3.88
CA GLN A 5 -5.15 17.99 -2.96
C GLN A 5 -3.76 17.87 -3.61
N ILE A 6 -3.70 17.45 -4.87
CA ILE A 6 -2.48 17.42 -5.66
C ILE A 6 -2.49 18.68 -6.51
N GLU A 7 -1.83 19.73 -6.04
CA GLU A 7 -1.59 20.92 -6.85
C GLU A 7 -0.72 20.52 -8.05
N LEU A 8 -1.34 20.47 -9.22
CA LEU A 8 -0.65 20.25 -10.48
C LEU A 8 0.02 21.55 -10.92
N GLU A 9 1.26 21.46 -11.41
CA GLU A 9 1.95 22.58 -12.02
C GLU A 9 1.26 22.99 -13.36
N GLN A 10 1.53 24.18 -13.84
CA GLN A 10 1.08 24.61 -15.18
C GLN A 10 1.57 23.60 -16.22
N ASP A 11 0.68 23.16 -17.12
CA ASP A 11 0.93 22.15 -18.15
C ASP A 11 1.29 20.74 -17.62
N GLU A 12 1.00 20.45 -16.36
CA GLU A 12 1.18 19.11 -15.81
C GLU A 12 -0.03 18.23 -16.12
N GLN A 13 0.19 17.11 -16.84
CA GLN A 13 -0.85 16.15 -17.22
C GLN A 13 -0.60 14.82 -16.52
N ILE A 14 -1.68 14.20 -16.05
CA ILE A 14 -1.65 12.88 -15.42
C ILE A 14 -1.60 11.82 -16.51
N ILE A 15 -0.53 11.02 -16.55
CA ILE A 15 -0.38 9.91 -17.49
C ILE A 15 -1.08 8.66 -16.97
N THR A 16 -0.89 8.35 -15.68
CA THR A 16 -1.49 7.15 -15.08
C THR A 16 -1.59 7.28 -13.56
N MET A 17 -2.62 6.64 -13.01
CA MET A 17 -2.81 6.50 -11.57
C MET A 17 -2.84 5.04 -11.22
N ILE A 18 -2.09 4.63 -10.19
CA ILE A 18 -2.01 3.25 -9.76
C ILE A 18 -2.23 3.17 -8.25
N ARG A 19 -3.05 2.22 -7.85
CA ARG A 19 -3.26 1.84 -6.45
C ARG A 19 -2.60 0.49 -6.18
N LYS A 20 -2.53 0.10 -4.92
CA LYS A 20 -2.09 -1.24 -4.55
C LYS A 20 -2.98 -2.31 -5.19
N HIS A 21 -2.43 -3.48 -5.46
CA HIS A 21 -3.16 -4.60 -6.01
C HIS A 21 -4.26 -5.06 -5.03
N TRP A 22 -5.46 -5.36 -5.53
CA TRP A 22 -6.62 -5.74 -4.73
C TRP A 22 -6.38 -6.95 -3.81
N PHE A 23 -5.50 -7.86 -4.24
CA PHE A 23 -5.14 -9.04 -3.46
C PHE A 23 -4.52 -8.69 -2.10
N ILE A 24 -3.81 -7.58 -1.99
CA ILE A 24 -3.21 -7.14 -0.72
C ILE A 24 -4.31 -6.79 0.26
N LEU A 25 -5.33 -6.05 -0.17
CA LEU A 25 -6.50 -5.75 0.66
C LEU A 25 -7.21 -7.04 1.07
N PHE A 26 -7.44 -7.94 0.10
CA PHE A 26 -8.07 -9.23 0.38
C PHE A 26 -7.28 -10.03 1.43
N ALA A 27 -5.96 -10.14 1.28
CA ALA A 27 -5.10 -10.87 2.21
C ALA A 27 -5.12 -10.25 3.62
N GLU A 28 -5.09 -8.92 3.73
CA GLU A 28 -5.17 -8.20 5.00
C GLU A 28 -6.53 -8.39 5.69
N LEU A 29 -7.63 -8.30 4.95
CA LEU A 29 -8.97 -8.54 5.48
C LEU A 29 -9.20 -10.00 5.83
N PHE A 30 -8.71 -10.93 5.01
CA PHE A 30 -8.83 -12.37 5.26
C PHE A 30 -8.08 -12.78 6.53
N THR A 31 -6.84 -12.32 6.70
CA THR A 31 -6.07 -12.58 7.92
C THR A 31 -6.74 -11.98 9.15
N THR A 32 -7.29 -10.77 9.04
CA THR A 32 -8.04 -10.13 10.13
C THR A 32 -9.30 -10.92 10.49
N ALA A 33 -10.05 -11.39 9.49
CA ALA A 33 -11.24 -12.22 9.71
C ALA A 33 -10.88 -13.57 10.35
N LEU A 34 -9.80 -14.21 9.88
CA LEU A 34 -9.32 -15.46 10.47
C LEU A 34 -8.89 -15.26 11.93
N THR A 35 -8.20 -14.18 12.23
CA THR A 35 -7.80 -13.79 13.58
C THR A 35 -9.01 -13.51 14.48
N ALA A 36 -10.07 -12.87 13.94
CA ALA A 36 -11.31 -12.63 14.67
C ALA A 36 -12.05 -13.94 15.02
N LEU A 37 -12.01 -14.92 14.13
CA LEU A 37 -12.67 -16.23 14.34
C LEU A 37 -11.90 -17.14 15.30
N LEU A 38 -10.60 -16.93 15.50
CA LEU A 38 -9.72 -17.81 16.28
C LEU A 38 -10.22 -18.06 17.71
N PRO A 39 -10.60 -17.07 18.54
CA PRO A 39 -11.09 -17.33 19.90
C PRO A 39 -12.43 -18.06 19.90
N ILE A 40 -13.30 -17.81 18.93
CA ILE A 40 -14.59 -18.50 18.78
C ILE A 40 -14.35 -19.97 18.47
N LEU A 41 -13.41 -20.27 17.57
CA LEU A 41 -13.02 -21.62 17.20
C LEU A 41 -12.41 -22.37 18.41
N LEU A 42 -11.53 -21.73 19.17
CA LEU A 42 -10.95 -22.31 20.39
C LEU A 42 -12.03 -22.63 21.43
N LEU A 43 -12.98 -21.73 21.63
CA LEU A 43 -14.11 -21.94 22.55
C LEU A 43 -15.02 -23.07 22.07
N SER A 44 -15.21 -23.24 20.75
CA SER A 44 -16.03 -24.32 20.19
C SER A 44 -15.36 -25.71 20.28
N LEU A 45 -14.03 -25.76 20.24
CA LEU A 45 -13.26 -27.00 20.42
C LEU A 45 -13.18 -27.45 21.88
N TYR A 46 -13.40 -26.54 22.83
CA TYR A 46 -13.29 -26.82 24.27
C TYR A 46 -14.13 -28.02 24.75
N PRO A 47 -15.40 -28.22 24.35
CA PRO A 47 -16.18 -29.39 24.79
C PRO A 47 -15.66 -30.73 24.23
N ILE A 48 -14.84 -30.72 23.20
CA ILE A 48 -14.32 -31.92 22.50
C ILE A 48 -13.02 -32.43 23.15
N LEU A 49 -12.31 -31.55 23.86
CA LEU A 49 -11.09 -31.91 24.58
C LEU A 49 -11.42 -32.91 25.74
N PRO A 50 -10.58 -33.96 25.96
CA PRO A 50 -10.77 -34.88 27.06
C PRO A 50 -10.75 -34.09 28.36
N LYS A 51 -11.88 -34.13 29.08
CA LYS A 51 -12.11 -33.42 30.34
C LYS A 51 -11.18 -33.97 31.42
N GLY A 52 -10.04 -33.34 31.60
CA GLY A 52 -9.32 -33.43 32.87
C GLY A 52 -10.18 -32.77 33.95
N GLU A 53 -10.26 -33.38 35.12
CA GLU A 53 -11.23 -33.10 36.21
C GLU A 53 -11.26 -31.66 36.78
N MET A 54 -10.48 -30.70 36.23
CA MET A 54 -10.28 -29.39 36.85
C MET A 54 -11.00 -28.19 36.18
N LEU A 55 -11.73 -28.34 35.06
CA LEU A 55 -12.12 -27.19 34.29
C LEU A 55 -13.64 -26.81 34.18
N PRO A 56 -14.63 -27.67 34.47
CA PRO A 56 -16.04 -27.33 34.23
C PRO A 56 -16.63 -26.32 35.19
N GLU A 57 -16.30 -26.34 36.48
CA GLU A 57 -16.86 -25.44 37.48
C GLU A 57 -16.20 -24.03 37.44
N THR A 58 -14.90 -23.97 37.13
CA THR A 58 -14.15 -22.73 37.09
C THR A 58 -14.57 -21.81 35.90
N LEU A 59 -14.92 -22.39 34.76
CA LEU A 59 -15.33 -21.60 33.61
C LEU A 59 -16.71 -20.97 33.76
N SER A 60 -17.65 -21.64 34.48
CA SER A 60 -18.99 -21.09 34.70
C SER A 60 -18.98 -19.76 35.46
N GLY A 61 -18.03 -19.57 36.40
CA GLY A 61 -17.83 -18.32 37.11
C GLY A 61 -17.25 -17.18 36.26
N TYR A 62 -16.63 -17.48 35.09
CA TYR A 62 -15.93 -16.50 34.27
C TYR A 62 -16.64 -16.14 32.95
N TYR A 63 -17.88 -16.59 32.71
CA TYR A 63 -18.61 -16.30 31.47
C TYR A 63 -18.66 -14.82 31.11
N THR A 64 -18.93 -13.96 32.08
CA THR A 64 -18.99 -12.51 31.84
C THR A 64 -17.65 -11.96 31.39
N SER A 65 -16.56 -12.39 32.02
CA SER A 65 -15.19 -11.95 31.67
C SER A 65 -14.78 -12.46 30.27
N ILE A 66 -15.17 -13.67 29.91
CA ILE A 66 -14.92 -14.27 28.57
C ILE A 66 -15.67 -13.46 27.51
N ILE A 67 -16.95 -13.15 27.74
CA ILE A 67 -17.76 -12.37 26.81
C ILE A 67 -17.16 -10.97 26.62
N ILE A 68 -16.81 -10.28 27.73
CA ILE A 68 -16.19 -8.96 27.65
C ILE A 68 -14.88 -9.02 26.87
N SER A 69 -14.01 -9.99 27.13
CA SER A 69 -12.74 -10.17 26.42
C SER A 69 -12.96 -10.44 24.94
N LEU A 70 -13.98 -11.23 24.59
CA LEU A 70 -14.35 -11.50 23.20
C LEU A 70 -14.86 -10.23 22.49
N CYS A 71 -15.69 -9.43 23.15
CA CYS A 71 -16.17 -8.16 22.61
C CYS A 71 -15.02 -7.19 22.34
N ILE A 72 -14.08 -7.07 23.29
CA ILE A 72 -12.88 -6.23 23.12
C ILE A 72 -12.05 -6.75 21.94
N TRP A 73 -11.81 -8.07 21.85
CA TRP A 73 -11.07 -8.69 20.76
C TRP A 73 -11.69 -8.42 19.39
N LEU A 74 -12.99 -8.63 19.25
CA LEU A 74 -13.72 -8.35 18.01
C LEU A 74 -13.65 -6.87 17.62
N THR A 75 -13.77 -5.97 18.61
CA THR A 75 -13.64 -4.53 18.36
C THR A 75 -12.26 -4.17 17.83
N LEU A 76 -11.20 -4.76 18.38
CA LEU A 76 -9.84 -4.55 17.89
C LEU A 76 -9.65 -5.10 16.46
N CYS A 77 -10.24 -6.27 16.15
CA CYS A 77 -10.20 -6.84 14.80
C CYS A 77 -10.95 -5.95 13.78
N ILE A 78 -12.13 -5.43 14.14
CA ILE A 78 -12.87 -4.49 13.29
C ILE A 78 -12.04 -3.22 13.05
N MET A 79 -11.42 -2.69 14.09
CA MET A 79 -10.54 -1.52 13.97
C MET A 79 -9.35 -1.79 13.06
N ALA A 80 -8.71 -2.96 13.15
CA ALA A 80 -7.62 -3.36 12.27
C ALA A 80 -8.08 -3.50 10.81
N GLY A 81 -9.25 -4.11 10.57
CA GLY A 81 -9.83 -4.25 9.23
C GLY A 81 -10.19 -2.90 8.59
N THR A 82 -10.78 -1.99 9.35
CA THR A 82 -11.07 -0.62 8.86
C THR A 82 -9.79 0.15 8.56
N MET A 83 -8.73 -0.06 9.33
CA MET A 83 -7.42 0.54 9.06
C MET A 83 -6.79 0.00 7.77
N ALA A 84 -6.83 -1.31 7.55
CA ALA A 84 -6.35 -1.94 6.32
C ALA A 84 -7.10 -1.40 5.08
N TRP A 85 -8.42 -1.30 5.18
CA TRP A 85 -9.26 -0.69 4.16
C TRP A 85 -8.87 0.75 3.86
N THR A 86 -8.71 1.57 4.89
CA THR A 86 -8.30 2.97 4.77
C THR A 86 -6.94 3.11 4.10
N TYR A 87 -5.97 2.32 4.50
CA TYR A 87 -4.64 2.33 3.87
C TYR A 87 -4.67 1.91 2.41
N TYR A 88 -5.50 0.96 2.04
CA TYR A 88 -5.64 0.55 0.65
C TYR A 88 -6.16 1.69 -0.22
N TYR A 89 -7.22 2.38 0.21
CA TYR A 89 -7.85 3.43 -0.57
C TYR A 89 -7.07 4.75 -0.63
N LEU A 90 -6.37 5.10 0.46
CA LEU A 90 -5.65 6.37 0.56
C LEU A 90 -4.23 6.33 -0.02
N ASN A 91 -3.67 5.15 -0.26
CA ASN A 91 -2.37 5.01 -0.93
C ASN A 91 -2.54 5.05 -2.44
N LEU A 92 -1.99 6.09 -3.05
CA LEU A 92 -2.11 6.36 -4.48
C LEU A 92 -0.77 6.75 -5.08
N TRP A 93 -0.51 6.26 -6.29
CA TRP A 93 0.64 6.60 -7.11
C TRP A 93 0.15 7.30 -8.36
N VAL A 94 0.68 8.49 -8.61
CA VAL A 94 0.33 9.30 -9.77
C VAL A 94 1.60 9.55 -10.56
N LEU A 95 1.60 9.12 -11.81
CA LEU A 95 2.64 9.44 -12.78
C LEU A 95 2.13 10.59 -13.65
N THR A 96 2.88 11.68 -13.69
CA THR A 96 2.61 12.81 -14.57
C THR A 96 3.70 12.94 -15.63
N ASN A 97 3.56 13.89 -16.54
CA ASN A 97 4.57 14.23 -17.52
C ASN A 97 5.80 14.95 -16.94
N LYS A 98 5.77 15.36 -15.66
CA LYS A 98 6.86 16.10 -14.99
C LYS A 98 7.45 15.34 -13.80
N ARG A 99 6.63 14.61 -13.04
CA ARG A 99 7.02 13.96 -11.77
C ARG A 99 6.21 12.71 -11.44
N VAL A 100 6.73 11.91 -10.51
CA VAL A 100 5.99 10.83 -9.86
C VAL A 100 5.56 11.32 -8.47
N ILE A 101 4.28 11.28 -8.18
CA ILE A 101 3.71 11.71 -6.90
C ILE A 101 3.24 10.48 -6.14
N LEU A 102 3.74 10.32 -4.92
CA LEU A 102 3.37 9.27 -4.00
C LEU A 102 2.55 9.87 -2.87
N VAL A 103 1.34 9.38 -2.74
CA VAL A 103 0.50 9.66 -1.59
C VAL A 103 0.46 8.42 -0.72
N GLN A 104 0.98 8.51 0.49
CA GLN A 104 1.06 7.40 1.44
C GLN A 104 0.39 7.78 2.76
N GLN A 105 -0.53 6.95 3.20
CA GLN A 105 -1.09 7.03 4.54
C GLN A 105 -0.21 6.22 5.50
N LEU A 106 0.42 6.86 6.47
CA LEU A 106 1.34 6.24 7.44
C LEU A 106 0.67 5.93 8.78
N GLY A 107 -0.53 6.44 9.02
CA GLY A 107 -1.31 6.26 10.25
C GLY A 107 -2.70 6.85 10.08
N PHE A 108 -3.54 6.84 11.11
CA PHE A 108 -4.90 7.41 11.03
C PHE A 108 -4.90 8.87 10.56
N PHE A 109 -3.97 9.67 11.11
CA PHE A 109 -3.89 11.11 10.86
C PHE A 109 -2.57 11.55 10.21
N ARG A 110 -1.69 10.58 9.81
CA ARG A 110 -0.38 10.88 9.25
C ARG A 110 -0.35 10.52 7.79
N ARG A 111 -0.31 11.53 6.95
CA ARG A 111 -0.20 11.41 5.50
C ARG A 111 1.14 11.97 5.04
N LYS A 112 1.83 11.25 4.15
CA LYS A 112 3.05 11.70 3.48
C LYS A 112 2.76 11.82 1.99
N VAL A 113 3.01 13.00 1.43
CA VAL A 113 3.02 13.21 -0.02
C VAL A 113 4.47 13.45 -0.41
N SER A 114 4.98 12.63 -1.32
CA SER A 114 6.33 12.74 -1.85
C SER A 114 6.25 12.91 -3.36
N SER A 115 7.02 13.82 -3.91
CA SER A 115 7.06 14.12 -5.33
C SER A 115 8.50 14.01 -5.84
N PHE A 116 8.69 13.26 -6.93
CA PHE A 116 9.99 12.97 -7.51
C PHE A 116 9.98 13.39 -8.98
N ARG A 117 10.81 14.36 -9.34
CA ARG A 117 10.92 14.83 -10.73
C ARG A 117 11.51 13.76 -11.64
N LEU A 118 10.93 13.56 -12.81
CA LEU A 118 11.37 12.56 -13.78
C LEU A 118 12.83 12.78 -14.22
N GLU A 119 13.26 14.03 -14.32
CA GLU A 119 14.61 14.43 -14.71
C GLU A 119 15.70 13.94 -13.74
N ARG A 120 15.34 13.68 -12.49
CA ARG A 120 16.26 13.20 -11.44
C ARG A 120 16.24 11.69 -11.25
N LEU A 121 15.34 10.99 -11.93
CA LEU A 121 15.26 9.53 -11.84
C LEU A 121 16.44 8.89 -12.57
N GLN A 122 17.25 8.14 -11.85
CA GLN A 122 18.43 7.48 -12.42
C GLN A 122 18.17 6.03 -12.75
N ASP A 123 17.53 5.29 -11.84
CA ASP A 123 17.33 3.86 -11.99
C ASP A 123 15.97 3.45 -11.41
N VAL A 124 15.20 2.70 -12.20
CA VAL A 124 13.89 2.17 -11.81
C VAL A 124 13.96 0.65 -11.80
N LYS A 125 14.00 0.06 -10.62
CA LYS A 125 14.07 -1.39 -10.39
C LYS A 125 12.70 -1.96 -10.04
N VAL A 126 12.38 -3.08 -10.69
CA VAL A 126 11.20 -3.88 -10.37
C VAL A 126 11.64 -5.14 -9.64
N LYS A 127 10.96 -5.44 -8.54
CA LYS A 127 11.13 -6.68 -7.79
C LYS A 127 9.78 -7.36 -7.62
N VAL A 128 9.61 -8.53 -8.22
CA VAL A 128 8.50 -9.45 -7.99
C VAL A 128 9.04 -10.60 -7.14
N THR A 129 8.46 -10.84 -5.97
CA THR A 129 8.96 -11.85 -5.02
C THR A 129 7.80 -12.68 -4.50
N GLY A 130 7.89 -13.98 -4.71
CA GLY A 130 6.91 -14.96 -4.24
C GLY A 130 6.00 -15.48 -5.35
N PHE A 131 5.52 -16.72 -5.15
CA PHE A 131 4.69 -17.45 -6.10
C PHE A 131 3.37 -16.70 -6.42
N ILE A 132 2.67 -16.25 -5.40
CA ILE A 132 1.41 -15.52 -5.54
C ILE A 132 1.62 -14.19 -6.29
N ALA A 133 2.70 -13.45 -5.96
CA ALA A 133 3.02 -12.19 -6.62
C ALA A 133 3.32 -12.38 -8.12
N THR A 134 3.92 -13.51 -8.47
CA THR A 134 4.23 -13.86 -9.87
C THR A 134 2.96 -14.20 -10.65
N ILE A 135 2.06 -15.01 -10.08
CA ILE A 135 0.79 -15.41 -10.74
C ILE A 135 -0.13 -14.20 -10.91
N LEU A 136 -0.27 -13.39 -9.87
CA LEU A 136 -1.17 -12.24 -9.88
C LEU A 136 -0.53 -10.97 -10.47
N ASN A 137 0.72 -11.06 -10.94
CA ASN A 137 1.48 -9.98 -11.57
C ASN A 137 1.49 -8.68 -10.73
N PHE A 138 1.82 -8.78 -9.43
CA PHE A 138 2.06 -7.62 -8.60
C PHE A 138 3.47 -7.62 -8.00
N GLY A 139 4.00 -6.44 -7.69
CA GLY A 139 5.38 -6.36 -7.20
C GLY A 139 5.73 -5.03 -6.56
N THR A 140 7.02 -4.85 -6.37
CA THR A 140 7.59 -3.62 -5.80
C THR A 140 8.37 -2.89 -6.87
N VAL A 141 8.09 -1.60 -7.04
CA VAL A 141 8.88 -0.69 -7.85
C VAL A 141 9.72 0.18 -6.92
N ARG A 142 11.01 0.26 -7.21
CA ARG A 142 11.93 1.15 -6.50
C ARG A 142 12.59 2.05 -7.54
N ALA A 143 12.66 3.33 -7.26
CA ALA A 143 13.47 4.22 -8.06
C ALA A 143 14.44 5.00 -7.17
N GLN A 144 15.62 5.23 -7.73
CA GLN A 144 16.68 6.00 -7.12
C GLN A 144 16.76 7.34 -7.84
N THR A 145 16.81 8.40 -7.05
CA THR A 145 17.02 9.77 -7.53
C THR A 145 18.48 10.18 -7.31
N ALA A 146 19.00 11.04 -8.18
CA ALA A 146 20.30 11.68 -7.99
C ALA A 146 20.21 12.63 -6.79
N GLY A 147 20.81 12.23 -5.64
CA GLY A 147 20.78 12.99 -4.40
C GLY A 147 21.00 12.14 -3.17
N ALA A 148 20.63 12.65 -1.99
CA ALA A 148 20.80 11.96 -0.72
C ALA A 148 19.98 10.66 -0.66
N ALA A 149 20.45 9.70 0.13
CA ALA A 149 19.85 8.36 0.29
C ALA A 149 18.38 8.35 0.73
N GLU A 150 17.86 9.46 1.23
CA GLU A 150 16.46 9.65 1.64
C GLU A 150 15.49 9.84 0.46
N ASP A 151 15.99 10.17 -0.74
CA ASP A 151 15.18 10.43 -1.92
C ASP A 151 14.83 9.17 -2.74
N ASN A 152 15.08 8.00 -2.18
CA ASN A 152 14.67 6.75 -2.82
C ASN A 152 13.19 6.48 -2.58
N PHE A 153 12.42 6.31 -3.64
CA PHE A 153 11.05 5.90 -3.47
C PHE A 153 10.85 4.37 -3.62
N ARG A 154 9.97 3.85 -2.80
CA ARG A 154 9.60 2.44 -2.82
C ARG A 154 8.08 2.29 -2.82
N GLY A 155 7.56 1.64 -3.84
CA GLY A 155 6.19 1.23 -3.93
C GLY A 155 6.01 -0.26 -3.92
N SER A 156 5.39 -0.77 -2.89
CA SER A 156 5.11 -2.20 -2.74
C SER A 156 3.67 -2.52 -3.15
N GLY A 157 3.51 -3.70 -3.75
CA GLY A 157 2.19 -4.21 -4.10
C GLY A 157 1.52 -3.51 -5.28
N LEU A 158 2.29 -3.01 -6.22
CA LEU A 158 1.75 -2.39 -7.43
C LEU A 158 1.33 -3.46 -8.44
N PRO A 159 0.15 -3.33 -9.06
CA PRO A 159 -0.24 -4.17 -10.19
C PRO A 159 0.64 -3.85 -11.39
N ASP A 160 0.96 -4.85 -12.18
CA ASP A 160 1.79 -4.76 -13.38
C ASP A 160 3.04 -3.87 -13.19
N PRO A 161 3.98 -4.26 -12.33
CA PRO A 161 5.12 -3.42 -11.98
C PRO A 161 6.08 -3.18 -13.16
N ARG A 162 6.12 -4.10 -14.14
CA ARG A 162 6.92 -3.95 -15.36
C ARG A 162 6.32 -2.94 -16.33
N GLY A 163 5.00 -3.01 -16.52
CA GLY A 163 4.27 -2.01 -17.32
C GLY A 163 4.38 -0.61 -16.71
N PHE A 164 4.35 -0.50 -15.38
CA PHE A 164 4.55 0.78 -14.72
C PHE A 164 5.99 1.30 -14.88
N GLN A 165 7.00 0.44 -14.78
CA GLN A 165 8.39 0.80 -15.05
C GLN A 165 8.55 1.35 -16.47
N ALA A 166 7.98 0.66 -17.47
CA ALA A 166 8.04 1.10 -18.86
C ALA A 166 7.38 2.48 -19.07
N LYS A 167 6.24 2.73 -18.40
CA LYS A 167 5.58 4.04 -18.44
C LYS A 167 6.44 5.15 -17.81
N ILE A 168 7.09 4.86 -16.67
CA ILE A 168 8.02 5.84 -16.06
C ILE A 168 9.17 6.13 -16.99
N GLN A 169 9.83 5.11 -17.57
CA GLN A 169 10.95 5.31 -18.50
C GLN A 169 10.53 6.13 -19.71
N LYS A 170 9.41 5.79 -20.33
CA LYS A 170 8.87 6.54 -21.46
C LYS A 170 8.62 8.01 -21.12
N ALA A 171 7.96 8.28 -19.99
CA ALA A 171 7.70 9.63 -19.53
C ALA A 171 8.99 10.42 -19.22
N THR A 172 10.00 9.73 -18.67
CA THR A 172 11.33 10.32 -18.42
C THR A 172 12.04 10.72 -19.72
N ASP A 173 12.05 9.82 -20.71
CA ASP A 173 12.67 10.07 -22.01
C ASP A 173 12.00 11.22 -22.76
N GLU A 174 10.66 11.27 -22.74
CA GLU A 174 9.88 12.34 -23.35
C GLU A 174 10.15 13.70 -22.64
N ARG A 175 10.25 13.70 -21.32
CA ARG A 175 10.56 14.89 -20.55
C ARG A 175 11.95 15.43 -20.84
N ILE A 176 12.96 14.55 -20.90
CA ILE A 176 14.33 14.91 -21.22
C ILE A 176 14.41 15.52 -22.63
N LYS A 177 13.76 14.90 -23.63
CA LYS A 177 13.70 15.45 -25.00
C LYS A 177 13.09 16.86 -25.03
N THR A 178 11.99 17.07 -24.33
CA THR A 178 11.34 18.37 -24.26
C THR A 178 12.27 19.46 -23.67
N LEU A 179 13.00 19.12 -22.61
CA LEU A 179 13.96 20.03 -21.99
C LEU A 179 15.13 20.38 -22.93
N TYR A 180 15.65 19.38 -23.67
CA TYR A 180 16.71 19.62 -24.68
C TYR A 180 16.23 20.59 -25.77
N HIS A 181 15.04 20.39 -26.31
CA HIS A 181 14.48 21.27 -27.34
C HIS A 181 14.28 22.69 -26.82
N THR A 182 13.74 22.86 -25.61
CA THR A 182 13.53 24.17 -25.00
C THR A 182 14.85 24.91 -24.78
N ASN A 183 15.87 24.24 -24.24
CA ASN A 183 17.19 24.84 -24.01
C ASN A 183 17.90 25.22 -25.30
N HIS A 184 17.75 24.42 -26.36
CA HIS A 184 18.36 24.73 -27.66
C HIS A 184 17.73 25.97 -28.30
N HIS A 185 16.43 26.14 -28.16
CA HIS A 185 15.72 27.35 -28.66
C HIS A 185 16.13 28.61 -27.89
N LEU A 186 16.36 28.55 -26.59
CA LEU A 186 16.81 29.66 -25.78
C LEU A 186 18.27 30.04 -26.05
N ALA A 187 19.13 29.08 -26.41
CA ALA A 187 20.53 29.33 -26.72
C ALA A 187 20.76 29.87 -28.16
N SER A 188 19.74 29.83 -29.01
CA SER A 188 19.77 30.33 -30.40
C SER A 188 19.21 31.72 -30.58
N GLN A 189 18.73 32.36 -29.50
CA GLN A 189 18.29 33.77 -29.43
C GLN A 189 19.36 34.65 -28.80
#